data_26809aa1eb8a146259d8bab28fcd34e1
#
_entry.id   26809aa1eb8a146259d8bab28fcd34e1
#
_cell.length_a   1.000
_cell.length_b   1.000
_cell.length_c   1.000
_cell.angle_alpha   90.00
_cell.angle_beta   90.00
_cell.angle_gamma   90.00
#
_symmetry.space_group_name_H-M   'P 1'
#
loop_
_entity.id
_entity.type
_entity.pdbx_description
1 polymer ?
#
loop_
_entity_poly.entity_id
_entity_poly.type
_entity_poly.pdbx_seq_one_letter_code
_entity_poly.pdbx_strand_id
1 'polypeptide(L)'
;MFAYRVAEEQNFSPDRHSENILGRTGNGDVSIACHEPGQIGPYHAHPNCTEIYYCVQGSGTMRVAGETVKMTPGTIIVHPPGELHEFSSGPESAILFRVRYGDDFASRIQ
;
A
#
# COMPACT_ATOMS: atom_id res chain seq x y z
N MET A 1 -12.38 -19.68 -2.57
CA MET A 1 -11.13 -19.40 -1.81
C MET A 1 -10.08 -18.89 -2.77
N PHE A 2 -9.36 -17.87 -2.36
CA PHE A 2 -8.17 -17.39 -3.09
C PHE A 2 -6.93 -17.79 -2.30
N ALA A 3 -5.86 -18.10 -2.99
CA ALA A 3 -4.58 -18.39 -2.34
C ALA A 3 -3.46 -17.90 -3.24
N TYR A 4 -2.57 -17.07 -2.69
CA TYR A 4 -1.49 -16.43 -3.44
C TYR A 4 -0.17 -16.54 -2.68
N ARG A 5 0.91 -16.58 -3.47
CA ARG A 5 2.26 -16.46 -2.91
C ARG A 5 2.85 -15.15 -3.40
N VAL A 6 3.32 -14.34 -2.48
CA VAL A 6 3.85 -13.01 -2.80
C VAL A 6 4.95 -13.10 -3.87
N ALA A 7 5.85 -14.06 -3.76
CA ALA A 7 6.94 -14.22 -4.72
C ALA A 7 6.47 -14.47 -6.16
N GLU A 8 5.29 -15.03 -6.32
CA GLU A 8 4.71 -15.32 -7.65
C GLU A 8 3.92 -14.13 -8.19
N GLU A 9 3.45 -13.24 -7.30
CA GLU A 9 2.57 -12.13 -7.66
C GLU A 9 3.30 -10.78 -7.72
N GLN A 10 4.51 -10.71 -7.21
CA GLN A 10 5.26 -9.46 -7.21
C GLN A 10 5.61 -9.02 -8.63
N ASN A 11 5.54 -7.71 -8.85
CA ASN A 11 5.86 -7.11 -10.14
C ASN A 11 6.33 -5.68 -9.91
N PHE A 12 7.58 -5.41 -10.25
CA PHE A 12 8.18 -4.09 -10.07
C PHE A 12 8.22 -3.33 -11.39
N SER A 13 8.04 -2.02 -11.33
CA SER A 13 8.14 -1.14 -12.48
C SER A 13 9.19 -0.06 -12.22
N PRO A 14 10.05 0.27 -13.21
CA PRO A 14 11.05 1.32 -13.01
C PRO A 14 10.46 2.73 -12.94
N ASP A 15 9.25 2.94 -13.47
CA ASP A 15 8.65 4.26 -13.58
C ASP A 15 7.92 4.70 -12.32
N ARG A 16 7.29 3.76 -11.64
CA ARG A 16 6.53 4.01 -10.41
C ARG A 16 6.24 2.69 -9.71
N HIS A 17 5.73 2.75 -8.49
CA HIS A 17 5.27 1.54 -7.82
C HIS A 17 4.19 0.85 -8.65
N SER A 18 4.14 -0.45 -8.56
CA SER A 18 3.08 -1.25 -9.18
C SER A 18 2.09 -1.72 -8.12
N GLU A 19 0.86 -1.93 -8.56
CA GLU A 19 -0.18 -2.51 -7.71
C GLU A 19 -0.78 -3.71 -8.44
N ASN A 20 -0.91 -4.81 -7.73
CA ASN A 20 -1.55 -6.01 -8.25
C ASN A 20 -2.71 -6.38 -7.34
N ILE A 21 -3.93 -6.21 -7.83
CA ILE A 21 -5.14 -6.59 -7.10
C ILE A 21 -5.26 -8.11 -7.19
N LEU A 22 -5.13 -8.78 -6.06
CA LEU A 22 -5.16 -10.23 -6.00
C LEU A 22 -6.58 -10.77 -6.00
N GLY A 23 -7.49 -10.10 -5.32
CA GLY A 23 -8.87 -10.56 -5.26
C GLY A 23 -9.81 -9.54 -4.67
N ARG A 24 -11.09 -9.73 -4.94
CA ARG A 24 -12.17 -8.89 -4.41
C ARG A 24 -13.18 -9.78 -3.72
N THR A 25 -13.71 -9.30 -2.61
CA THR A 25 -14.76 -9.99 -1.87
C THR A 25 -15.59 -8.98 -1.08
N GLY A 26 -16.92 -9.01 -1.27
CA GLY A 26 -17.81 -8.05 -0.63
C GLY A 26 -17.38 -6.61 -0.93
N ASN A 27 -17.25 -5.80 0.10
CA ASN A 27 -16.85 -4.40 0.02
C ASN A 27 -15.33 -4.21 0.02
N GLY A 28 -14.55 -5.26 -0.22
CA GLY A 28 -13.13 -5.17 -0.06
C GLY A 28 -12.33 -5.78 -1.19
N ASP A 29 -11.06 -5.41 -1.26
CA ASP A 29 -10.09 -6.07 -2.10
C ASP A 29 -8.77 -6.24 -1.34
N VAL A 30 -7.97 -7.18 -1.81
CA VAL A 30 -6.62 -7.39 -1.33
C VAL A 30 -5.66 -7.22 -2.50
N SER A 31 -4.52 -6.62 -2.23
CA SER A 31 -3.52 -6.35 -3.26
C SER A 31 -2.12 -6.38 -2.67
N ILE A 32 -1.14 -6.39 -3.56
CA ILE A 32 0.24 -6.09 -3.19
C ILE A 32 0.71 -4.90 -4.01
N ALA A 33 1.51 -4.05 -3.37
CA ALA A 33 2.18 -2.93 -4.00
C ALA A 33 3.68 -3.16 -3.93
N CYS A 34 4.35 -3.05 -5.06
CA CYS A 34 5.78 -3.27 -5.17
C CYS A 34 6.46 -1.96 -5.54
N HIS A 35 7.46 -1.58 -4.75
CA HIS A 35 8.21 -0.34 -4.92
C HIS A 35 9.68 -0.64 -5.17
N GLU A 36 10.22 -0.09 -6.24
CA GLU A 36 11.66 -0.06 -6.45
C GLU A 36 12.30 0.90 -5.44
N PRO A 37 13.60 0.80 -5.18
CA PRO A 37 14.27 1.73 -4.27
C PRO A 37 13.99 3.19 -4.62
N GLY A 38 13.68 4.02 -3.63
CA GLY A 38 13.51 5.45 -3.78
C GLY A 38 12.23 5.90 -4.45
N GLN A 39 11.30 5.01 -4.73
CA GLN A 39 10.02 5.41 -5.32
C GLN A 39 9.11 6.04 -4.27
N ILE A 40 8.45 7.13 -4.68
CA ILE A 40 7.53 7.87 -3.83
C ILE A 40 6.15 7.80 -4.48
N GLY A 41 5.18 7.29 -3.76
CA GLY A 41 3.79 7.27 -4.20
C GLY A 41 3.14 8.64 -4.05
N PRO A 42 1.92 8.81 -4.58
CA PRO A 42 1.21 10.06 -4.39
C PRO A 42 0.77 10.26 -2.95
N TYR A 43 0.72 11.53 -2.53
CA TYR A 43 0.07 11.89 -1.28
C TYR A 43 -1.44 11.92 -1.54
N HIS A 44 -2.15 10.94 -1.04
CA HIS A 44 -3.54 10.70 -1.41
C HIS A 44 -4.36 10.16 -0.24
N ALA A 45 -5.67 10.17 -0.42
CA ALA A 45 -6.62 9.59 0.52
C ALA A 45 -7.67 8.78 -0.24
N HIS A 46 -8.27 7.81 0.45
CA HIS A 46 -9.48 7.13 -0.01
C HIS A 46 -10.61 7.60 0.90
N PRO A 47 -11.49 8.51 0.42
CA PRO A 47 -12.48 9.12 1.30
C PRO A 47 -13.48 8.16 1.93
N ASN A 48 -13.77 7.06 1.24
CA ASN A 48 -14.87 6.17 1.59
C ASN A 48 -14.43 4.75 1.95
N CYS A 49 -13.14 4.52 2.16
CA CYS A 49 -12.69 3.20 2.56
C CYS A 49 -11.57 3.26 3.60
N THR A 50 -11.47 2.19 4.36
CA THR A 50 -10.33 1.93 5.22
C THR A 50 -9.26 1.21 4.42
N GLU A 51 -8.01 1.57 4.64
CA GLU A 51 -6.88 0.92 3.98
C GLU A 51 -5.90 0.41 5.02
N ILE A 52 -5.53 -0.85 4.91
CA ILE A 52 -4.59 -1.50 5.82
C ILE A 52 -3.37 -1.91 5.00
N TYR A 53 -2.19 -1.52 5.49
CA TYR A 53 -0.92 -1.93 4.93
C TYR A 53 -0.19 -2.85 5.90
N TYR A 54 0.45 -3.86 5.34
CA TYR A 54 1.38 -4.73 6.03
C TYR A 54 2.67 -4.81 5.22
N CYS A 55 3.79 -4.45 5.84
CA CYS A 55 5.08 -4.56 5.15
C CYS A 55 5.53 -6.01 5.14
N VAL A 56 5.62 -6.57 3.93
CA VAL A 56 6.04 -7.96 3.74
C VAL A 56 7.56 -8.05 3.66
N GLN A 57 8.18 -7.12 2.92
CA GLN A 57 9.60 -7.17 2.60
C GLN A 57 10.11 -5.76 2.35
N GLY A 58 11.39 -5.55 2.63
CA GLY A 58 12.02 -4.26 2.39
C GLY A 58 11.72 -3.24 3.47
N SER A 59 11.81 -1.97 3.11
CA SER A 59 11.59 -0.88 4.06
C SER A 59 11.15 0.40 3.36
N GLY A 60 10.63 1.32 4.15
CA GLY A 60 10.25 2.63 3.67
C GLY A 60 9.65 3.46 4.78
N THR A 61 9.03 4.57 4.38
CA THR A 61 8.42 5.52 5.31
C THR A 61 7.00 5.83 4.86
N MET A 62 6.05 5.67 5.77
CA MET A 62 4.68 6.13 5.55
C MET A 62 4.53 7.50 6.19
N ARG A 63 4.15 8.49 5.39
CA ARG A 63 3.89 9.85 5.84
C ARG A 63 2.38 10.08 5.96
N VAL A 64 1.98 10.54 7.11
CA VAL A 64 0.64 11.05 7.40
C VAL A 64 0.83 12.44 7.95
N ALA A 65 -0.15 13.32 7.80
CA ALA A 65 -0.04 14.72 8.22
C ALA A 65 0.59 14.84 9.62
N GLY A 66 1.71 15.53 9.70
CA GLY A 66 2.41 15.80 10.96
C GLY A 66 3.27 14.68 11.50
N GLU A 67 3.29 13.50 10.90
CA GLU A 67 4.10 12.39 11.40
C GLU A 67 4.51 11.41 10.32
N THR A 68 5.53 10.63 10.63
CA THR A 68 6.00 9.55 9.76
C THR A 68 6.17 8.28 10.57
N VAL A 69 5.95 7.14 9.91
CA VAL A 69 6.18 5.82 10.49
C VAL A 69 7.15 5.08 9.59
N LYS A 70 8.23 4.58 10.18
CA LYS A 70 9.14 3.71 9.45
C LYS A 70 8.51 2.33 9.30
N MET A 71 8.41 1.86 8.06
CA MET A 71 7.88 0.54 7.75
C MET A 71 9.03 -0.43 7.51
N THR A 72 9.04 -1.50 8.27
CA THR A 72 9.94 -2.63 8.12
C THR A 72 9.08 -3.90 8.13
N PRO A 73 9.62 -5.06 7.74
CA PRO A 73 8.81 -6.28 7.71
C PRO A 73 8.07 -6.52 9.03
N GLY A 74 6.76 -6.74 8.94
CA GLY A 74 5.89 -6.90 10.10
C GLY A 74 5.16 -5.64 10.55
N THR A 75 5.48 -4.46 10.03
CA THR A 75 4.77 -3.23 10.37
C THR A 75 3.38 -3.25 9.76
N ILE A 76 2.37 -2.92 10.56
CA ILE A 76 0.98 -2.78 10.13
C ILE A 76 0.56 -1.33 10.35
N ILE A 77 -0.06 -0.73 9.31
CA ILE A 77 -0.63 0.61 9.41
C ILE A 77 -2.08 0.54 8.95
N VAL A 78 -2.95 1.19 9.69
CA VAL A 78 -4.38 1.30 9.34
C VAL A 78 -4.68 2.76 9.07
N HIS A 79 -5.16 3.05 7.86
CA HIS A 79 -5.63 4.37 7.48
C HIS A 79 -7.15 4.39 7.51
N PRO A 80 -7.76 5.14 8.44
CA PRO A 80 -9.21 5.32 8.40
C PRO A 80 -9.62 6.09 7.15
N PRO A 81 -10.91 6.06 6.78
CA PRO A 81 -11.38 6.77 5.60
C PRO A 81 -10.97 8.25 5.61
N GLY A 82 -10.46 8.71 4.49
CA GLY A 82 -10.08 10.11 4.31
C GLY A 82 -8.70 10.49 4.82
N GLU A 83 -7.96 9.59 5.42
CA GLU A 83 -6.62 9.92 5.90
C GLU A 83 -5.63 10.01 4.75
N LEU A 84 -5.04 11.20 4.57
CA LEU A 84 -4.00 11.42 3.57
C LEU A 84 -2.72 10.71 3.97
N HIS A 85 -2.13 9.99 3.03
CA HIS A 85 -0.91 9.25 3.28
C HIS A 85 -0.06 9.12 2.00
N GLU A 86 1.24 8.89 2.22
CA GLU A 86 2.21 8.71 1.15
C GLU A 86 3.26 7.72 1.62
N PHE A 87 3.50 6.69 0.83
CA PHE A 87 4.59 5.77 1.09
C PHE A 87 5.78 6.10 0.19
N SER A 88 6.97 6.12 0.77
CA SER A 88 8.23 6.18 0.02
C SER A 88 9.11 5.00 0.40
N SER A 89 9.59 4.28 -0.58
CA SER A 89 10.55 3.21 -0.35
C SER A 89 11.91 3.81 0.01
N GLY A 90 12.66 3.06 0.82
CA GLY A 90 14.00 3.46 1.22
C GLY A 90 15.07 3.05 0.20
N PRO A 91 16.30 2.77 0.66
CA PRO A 91 17.39 2.37 -0.22
C PRO A 91 17.23 0.96 -0.80
N GLU A 92 16.26 0.21 -0.33
CA GLU A 92 15.93 -1.11 -0.86
C GLU A 92 14.49 -1.11 -1.37
N SER A 93 14.14 -2.10 -2.17
CA SER A 93 12.76 -2.28 -2.63
C SER A 93 11.85 -2.61 -1.45
N ALA A 94 10.54 -2.40 -1.65
CA ALA A 94 9.55 -2.74 -0.64
C ALA A 94 8.34 -3.42 -1.27
N ILE A 95 7.79 -4.38 -0.55
CA ILE A 95 6.53 -5.02 -0.92
C ILE A 95 5.57 -4.85 0.24
N LEU A 96 4.43 -4.23 -0.06
CA LEU A 96 3.37 -4.00 0.90
C LEU A 96 2.14 -4.83 0.52
N PHE A 97 1.64 -5.59 1.47
CA PHE A 97 0.31 -6.19 1.35
C PHE A 97 -0.71 -5.16 1.78
N ARG A 98 -1.79 -5.02 1.03
CA ARG A 98 -2.80 -4.01 1.28
C ARG A 98 -4.19 -4.61 1.24
N VAL A 99 -5.02 -4.19 2.20
CA VAL A 99 -6.45 -4.48 2.23
C VAL A 99 -7.19 -3.16 2.18
N ARG A 100 -8.19 -3.06 1.31
CA ARG A 100 -9.12 -1.93 1.30
C ARG A 100 -10.53 -2.47 1.46
N TYR A 101 -11.34 -1.79 2.26
CA TYR A 101 -12.76 -2.12 2.35
C TYR A 101 -13.58 -0.86 2.62
N GLY A 102 -14.75 -0.80 2.00
CA GLY A 102 -15.64 0.35 2.07
C GLY A 102 -16.54 0.40 0.85
N ASP A 103 -17.29 1.50 0.73
CA ASP A 103 -18.28 1.64 -0.32
C ASP A 103 -17.71 2.11 -1.65
N ASP A 104 -16.53 2.75 -1.62
CA ASP A 104 -15.93 3.35 -2.80
C ASP A 104 -14.42 3.41 -2.62
N PHE A 105 -13.69 2.84 -3.57
CA PHE A 105 -12.23 2.79 -3.52
C PHE A 105 -11.56 3.98 -4.22
N ALA A 106 -12.33 4.94 -4.72
CA ALA A 106 -11.77 6.11 -5.38
C ALA A 106 -10.76 6.82 -4.48
N SER A 107 -9.66 7.27 -5.07
CA SER A 107 -8.66 8.05 -4.34
C SER A 107 -8.71 9.52 -4.74
N ARG A 108 -8.25 10.38 -3.83
CA ARG A 108 -8.06 11.81 -4.08
C ARG A 108 -6.61 12.16 -3.81
N ILE A 109 -5.95 12.70 -4.82
CA ILE A 109 -4.53 13.08 -4.76
C ILE A 109 -4.44 14.55 -4.38
N GLN A 110 -3.55 14.82 -3.45
CA GLN A 110 -3.22 16.19 -3.05
C GLN A 110 -2.06 16.74 -3.87
#